data_a82aa31483eb447ae8a2a8a5c228a861
#
_entry.id   a82aa31483eb447ae8a2a8a5c228a861
#
_cell.length_a   1.000
_cell.length_b   1.000
_cell.length_c   1.000
_cell.angle_alpha   90.00
_cell.angle_beta   90.00
_cell.angle_gamma   90.00
#
_symmetry.space_group_name_H-M   'P 1'
#
loop_
_entity.id
_entity.type
_entity.pdbx_description
1 polymer ?
#
loop_
_entity_poly.entity_id
_entity_poly.type
_entity_poly.pdbx_seq_one_letter_code
_entity_poly.pdbx_strand_id
1 'polypeptide(L)'
;DGGQLAALLGEEYLIHYMVDLESRGSLLDIEAFSNPFAYTMKVTEKNECKERSIDLCETFNYLIGLTVNSQSAISYFLSKPAENPAYEGAVDLVSDISGQYAFRQIEGTLPDGRRALVIWRTVTDDVIASNVALDAYFTTYRKNAQDRKYDVIFVNGDSNLENLRGSSEGWKVQVTEIEFKK
;
A
#
# COMPACT_ATOMS: atom_id res chain seq x y z
N ASP A 1 0.16 4.52 31.47
CA ASP A 1 1.24 3.81 30.79
C ASP A 1 0.95 2.33 30.51
N GLY A 2 0.04 1.70 31.25
CA GLY A 2 -0.37 0.30 30.99
C GLY A 2 -1.17 0.10 29.69
N GLY A 3 -1.87 1.11 29.19
CA GLY A 3 -2.65 1.04 27.96
C GLY A 3 -1.83 1.01 26.68
N GLN A 4 -0.70 1.71 26.65
CA GLN A 4 0.24 1.71 25.52
C GLN A 4 0.98 0.38 25.41
N LEU A 5 1.35 -0.21 26.55
CA LEU A 5 2.02 -1.52 26.57
C LEU A 5 1.08 -2.65 26.13
N ALA A 6 -0.19 -2.59 26.51
CA ALA A 6 -1.21 -3.55 26.11
C ALA A 6 -1.56 -3.43 24.60
N ALA A 7 -1.56 -2.22 24.04
CA ALA A 7 -1.73 -1.98 22.62
C ALA A 7 -0.52 -2.52 21.82
N LEU A 8 0.72 -2.23 22.26
CA LEU A 8 1.94 -2.73 21.65
C LEU A 8 2.04 -4.27 21.69
N LEU A 9 1.69 -4.89 22.82
CA LEU A 9 1.65 -6.35 22.95
C LEU A 9 0.53 -6.97 22.09
N GLY A 10 -0.58 -6.27 21.90
CA GLY A 10 -1.66 -6.70 21.01
C GLY A 10 -1.25 -6.63 19.53
N GLU A 11 -0.53 -5.59 19.13
CA GLU A 11 0.01 -5.44 17.78
C GLU A 11 1.11 -6.46 17.49
N GLU A 12 2.03 -6.66 18.42
CA GLU A 12 3.09 -7.67 18.30
C GLU A 12 2.50 -9.10 18.23
N TYR A 13 1.47 -9.39 19.00
CA TYR A 13 0.73 -10.66 18.95
C TYR A 13 0.01 -10.84 17.61
N LEU A 14 -0.64 -9.81 17.06
CA LEU A 14 -1.30 -9.85 15.77
C LEU A 14 -0.30 -10.08 14.63
N ILE A 15 0.86 -9.47 14.70
CA ILE A 15 1.93 -9.64 13.69
C ILE A 15 2.49 -11.07 13.76
N HIS A 16 2.79 -11.57 14.96
CA HIS A 16 3.21 -12.97 15.14
C HIS A 16 2.13 -13.96 14.70
N TYR A 17 0.86 -13.66 14.94
CA TYR A 17 -0.26 -14.48 14.50
C TYR A 17 -0.40 -14.48 12.98
N MET A 18 -0.20 -13.34 12.31
CA MET A 18 -0.19 -13.25 10.85
C MET A 18 0.96 -14.06 10.24
N VAL A 19 2.17 -13.94 10.80
CA VAL A 19 3.35 -14.70 10.37
C VAL A 19 3.13 -16.20 10.62
N ASP A 20 2.52 -16.59 11.72
CA ASP A 20 2.25 -18.01 12.06
C ASP A 20 1.17 -18.63 11.17
N LEU A 21 0.17 -17.82 10.75
CA LEU A 21 -0.84 -18.23 9.77
C LEU A 21 -0.25 -18.45 8.36
N GLU A 22 0.72 -17.63 7.96
CA GLU A 22 1.44 -17.79 6.69
C GLU A 22 2.29 -19.06 6.68
N SER A 23 2.94 -19.41 7.81
CA SER A 23 3.73 -20.64 7.91
C SER A 23 2.88 -21.91 7.80
N ARG A 24 1.55 -21.81 7.96
CA ARG A 24 0.58 -22.91 7.83
C ARG A 24 -0.06 -23.03 6.44
N GLY A 25 0.44 -22.31 5.43
CA GLY A 25 -0.09 -22.39 4.05
C GLY A 25 -1.45 -21.72 3.86
N SER A 26 -1.86 -20.87 4.79
CA SER A 26 -2.98 -19.97 4.63
C SER A 26 -2.55 -18.83 3.70
N LEU A 27 -2.97 -18.86 2.45
CA LEU A 27 -2.85 -17.75 1.52
C LEU A 27 -3.45 -16.52 2.20
N LEU A 28 -2.63 -15.49 2.44
CA LEU A 28 -3.16 -14.13 2.54
C LEU A 28 -4.01 -13.94 1.30
N ASP A 29 -5.30 -13.81 1.51
CA ASP A 29 -6.26 -13.77 0.43
C ASP A 29 -5.86 -12.64 -0.52
N ILE A 30 -5.70 -12.97 -1.80
CA ILE A 30 -5.39 -11.97 -2.84
C ILE A 30 -6.40 -10.84 -2.79
N GLU A 31 -7.64 -11.11 -2.35
CA GLU A 31 -8.66 -10.12 -2.09
C GLU A 31 -8.26 -9.07 -1.02
N ALA A 32 -7.48 -9.47 -0.01
CA ALA A 32 -7.00 -8.53 1.02
C ALA A 32 -6.14 -7.41 0.43
N PHE A 33 -5.33 -7.74 -0.58
CA PHE A 33 -4.47 -6.77 -1.25
C PHE A 33 -5.20 -5.97 -2.34
N SER A 34 -6.37 -6.39 -2.78
CA SER A 34 -7.21 -5.60 -3.70
C SER A 34 -7.92 -4.44 -2.98
N ASN A 35 -8.23 -4.61 -1.68
CA ASN A 35 -8.75 -3.54 -0.83
C ASN A 35 -8.06 -3.52 0.53
N PRO A 36 -6.82 -3.01 0.61
CA PRO A 36 -6.02 -3.04 1.83
C PRO A 36 -6.60 -2.19 2.97
N PHE A 37 -7.51 -1.27 2.67
CA PHE A 37 -8.11 -0.36 3.64
C PHE A 37 -9.31 -0.95 4.38
N ALA A 38 -9.83 -2.08 3.94
CA ALA A 38 -11.00 -2.75 4.53
C ALA A 38 -10.68 -4.19 4.99
N TYR A 39 -9.44 -4.48 5.28
CA TYR A 39 -9.03 -5.82 5.66
C TYR A 39 -9.49 -6.17 7.08
N THR A 40 -10.19 -7.29 7.21
CA THR A 40 -10.62 -7.86 8.49
C THR A 40 -10.11 -9.29 8.62
N MET A 41 -9.73 -9.69 9.83
CA MET A 41 -9.29 -11.03 10.15
C MET A 41 -10.17 -11.64 11.24
N LYS A 42 -10.46 -12.93 11.12
CA LYS A 42 -11.12 -13.70 12.18
C LYS A 42 -10.08 -14.15 13.19
N VAL A 43 -10.19 -13.64 14.41
CA VAL A 43 -9.31 -14.00 15.53
C VAL A 43 -10.10 -14.80 16.55
N THR A 44 -9.56 -15.96 16.99
CA THR A 44 -10.17 -16.75 18.05
C THR A 44 -9.62 -16.30 19.39
N GLU A 45 -10.44 -15.58 20.16
CA GLU A 45 -10.13 -15.18 21.53
C GLU A 45 -11.08 -15.90 22.48
N LYS A 46 -10.56 -16.56 23.51
CA LYS A 46 -11.34 -17.25 24.55
C LYS A 46 -12.43 -18.19 24.00
N ASN A 47 -12.12 -18.95 22.95
CA ASN A 47 -13.05 -19.85 22.23
C ASN A 47 -14.21 -19.14 21.47
N GLU A 48 -14.13 -17.84 21.29
CA GLU A 48 -15.05 -17.08 20.43
C GLU A 48 -14.31 -16.57 19.19
N CYS A 49 -14.94 -16.71 18.02
CA CYS A 49 -14.41 -16.19 16.77
C CYS A 49 -14.90 -14.74 16.60
N LYS A 50 -13.99 -13.78 16.59
CA LYS A 50 -14.29 -12.36 16.40
C LYS A 50 -13.60 -11.81 15.15
N GLU A 51 -14.32 -10.98 14.41
CA GLU A 51 -13.71 -10.22 13.32
C GLU A 51 -13.03 -8.98 13.88
N ARG A 52 -11.75 -8.76 13.50
CA ARG A 52 -10.99 -7.55 13.83
C ARG A 52 -10.54 -6.88 12.56
N SER A 53 -10.70 -5.56 12.50
CA SER A 53 -10.07 -4.75 11.46
C SER A 53 -8.56 -4.69 11.72
N ILE A 54 -7.77 -4.93 10.66
CA ILE A 54 -6.32 -4.89 10.69
C ILE A 54 -5.86 -3.80 9.74
N ASP A 55 -5.01 -2.91 10.23
CA ASP A 55 -4.31 -1.93 9.38
C ASP A 55 -3.16 -2.65 8.65
N LEU A 56 -3.43 -3.04 7.41
CA LEU A 56 -2.46 -3.72 6.57
C LEU A 56 -1.25 -2.82 6.26
N CYS A 57 -1.46 -1.51 6.18
CA CYS A 57 -0.39 -0.54 5.94
C CYS A 57 0.60 -0.50 7.11
N GLU A 58 0.11 -0.43 8.34
CA GLU A 58 0.96 -0.44 9.54
C GLU A 58 1.66 -1.79 9.73
N THR A 59 0.95 -2.88 9.50
CA THR A 59 1.54 -4.23 9.54
C THR A 59 2.70 -4.35 8.57
N PHE A 60 2.54 -3.84 7.35
CA PHE A 60 3.60 -3.84 6.35
C PHE A 60 4.81 -3.00 6.78
N ASN A 61 4.57 -1.79 7.28
CA ASN A 61 5.65 -0.92 7.77
C ASN A 61 6.50 -1.62 8.84
N TYR A 62 5.83 -2.31 9.75
CA TYR A 62 6.51 -3.09 10.79
C TYR A 62 7.31 -4.26 10.18
N LEU A 63 6.69 -5.01 9.27
CA LEU A 63 7.30 -6.18 8.64
C LEU A 63 8.61 -5.86 7.93
N ILE A 64 8.67 -4.74 7.20
CA ILE A 64 9.87 -4.30 6.48
C ILE A 64 10.81 -3.45 7.33
N GLY A 65 10.44 -3.16 8.59
CA GLY A 65 11.22 -2.32 9.50
C GLY A 65 11.27 -0.85 9.08
N LEU A 66 10.21 -0.35 8.43
CA LEU A 66 10.16 1.02 7.94
C LEU A 66 10.06 2.04 9.08
N THR A 67 11.04 2.93 9.18
CA THR A 67 10.91 4.14 9.98
C THR A 67 10.13 5.16 9.18
N VAL A 68 8.86 5.38 9.56
CA VAL A 68 7.96 6.30 8.84
C VAL A 68 8.37 7.75 9.05
N ASN A 69 8.60 8.47 7.98
CA ASN A 69 8.92 9.90 7.98
C ASN A 69 7.66 10.75 7.72
N SER A 70 6.80 10.31 6.81
CA SER A 70 5.51 10.93 6.52
C SER A 70 4.50 9.93 6.00
N GLN A 71 3.23 10.20 6.21
CA GLN A 71 2.14 9.40 5.66
C GLN A 71 0.94 10.29 5.34
N SER A 72 0.21 9.95 4.27
CA SER A 72 -1.03 10.62 3.93
C SER A 72 -2.23 9.96 4.58
N ALA A 73 -3.35 10.70 4.67
CA ALA A 73 -4.65 10.08 4.81
C ALA A 73 -5.01 9.28 3.54
N ILE A 74 -6.03 8.44 3.63
CA ILE A 74 -6.60 7.78 2.45
C ILE A 74 -7.34 8.84 1.64
N SER A 75 -7.00 8.94 0.35
CA SER A 75 -7.63 9.86 -0.59
C SER A 75 -8.40 9.07 -1.64
N TYR A 76 -9.61 9.52 -1.99
CA TYR A 76 -10.51 8.87 -2.92
C TYR A 76 -10.64 9.69 -4.21
N PHE A 77 -10.71 8.99 -5.35
CA PHE A 77 -10.73 9.62 -6.67
C PHE A 77 -11.71 8.94 -7.62
N LEU A 78 -12.29 9.76 -8.47
CA LEU A 78 -12.91 9.36 -9.74
C LEU A 78 -11.88 9.56 -10.86
N SER A 79 -11.96 8.77 -11.92
CA SER A 79 -11.16 8.95 -13.12
C SER A 79 -11.99 9.63 -14.22
N LYS A 80 -11.36 10.49 -14.99
CA LYS A 80 -11.88 11.07 -16.24
C LYS A 80 -10.82 10.93 -17.33
N PRO A 81 -11.20 10.90 -18.62
CA PRO A 81 -10.22 10.97 -19.70
C PRO A 81 -9.28 12.16 -19.51
N ALA A 82 -7.99 11.94 -19.70
CA ALA A 82 -6.99 13.00 -19.52
C ALA A 82 -7.19 14.12 -20.57
N GLU A 83 -7.06 15.36 -20.13
CA GLU A 83 -7.15 16.52 -21.03
C GLU A 83 -5.95 16.58 -22.00
N ASN A 84 -4.77 16.20 -21.50
CA ASN A 84 -3.54 16.11 -22.28
C ASN A 84 -2.92 14.72 -22.08
N PRO A 85 -3.45 13.69 -22.78
CA PRO A 85 -3.03 12.33 -22.54
C PRO A 85 -1.57 12.09 -23.01
N ALA A 86 -0.76 11.47 -22.15
CA ALA A 86 0.58 11.04 -22.50
C ALA A 86 0.57 9.77 -23.37
N TYR A 87 -0.53 9.00 -23.30
CA TYR A 87 -0.78 7.80 -24.11
C TYR A 87 -2.29 7.59 -24.23
N GLU A 88 -2.72 6.76 -25.17
CA GLU A 88 -4.12 6.45 -25.39
C GLU A 88 -4.71 5.74 -24.15
N GLY A 89 -5.85 6.26 -23.66
CA GLY A 89 -6.50 5.73 -22.46
C GLY A 89 -5.98 6.32 -21.13
N ALA A 90 -5.04 7.26 -21.16
CA ALA A 90 -4.60 7.98 -19.97
C ALA A 90 -5.77 8.73 -19.31
N VAL A 91 -5.75 8.80 -17.97
CA VAL A 91 -6.79 9.46 -17.18
C VAL A 91 -6.20 10.55 -16.28
N ASP A 92 -7.05 11.51 -15.94
CA ASP A 92 -6.85 12.42 -14.82
C ASP A 92 -7.67 11.93 -13.62
N LEU A 93 -7.16 12.13 -12.42
CA LEU A 93 -7.87 11.82 -11.19
C LEU A 93 -8.52 13.09 -10.62
N VAL A 94 -9.79 12.94 -10.23
CA VAL A 94 -10.56 14.00 -9.56
C VAL A 94 -10.85 13.54 -8.14
N SER A 95 -10.45 14.35 -7.16
CA SER A 95 -10.72 14.05 -5.74
C SER A 95 -12.21 14.05 -5.47
N ASP A 96 -12.73 12.92 -5.01
CA ASP A 96 -14.13 12.72 -4.68
C ASP A 96 -14.25 11.58 -3.66
N ILE A 97 -14.96 11.82 -2.55
CA ILE A 97 -15.13 10.82 -1.49
C ILE A 97 -15.91 9.58 -1.96
N SER A 98 -16.71 9.70 -3.03
CA SER A 98 -17.40 8.57 -3.66
C SER A 98 -16.56 7.84 -4.69
N GLY A 99 -15.29 8.26 -4.88
CA GLY A 99 -14.40 7.70 -5.87
C GLY A 99 -14.06 6.23 -5.59
N GLN A 100 -13.99 5.46 -6.67
CA GLN A 100 -13.65 4.02 -6.57
C GLN A 100 -12.15 3.76 -6.41
N TYR A 101 -11.30 4.74 -6.72
CA TYR A 101 -9.86 4.62 -6.58
C TYR A 101 -9.42 5.30 -5.30
N ALA A 102 -8.95 4.51 -4.34
CA ALA A 102 -8.40 5.01 -3.10
C ALA A 102 -6.90 4.81 -3.07
N PHE A 103 -6.18 5.82 -2.56
CA PHE A 103 -4.73 5.80 -2.42
C PHE A 103 -4.30 6.30 -1.05
N ARG A 104 -3.24 5.69 -0.54
CA ARG A 104 -2.49 6.16 0.62
C ARG A 104 -1.01 6.01 0.33
N GLN A 105 -0.22 7.02 0.67
CA GLN A 105 1.23 6.97 0.53
C GLN A 105 1.92 7.11 1.88
N ILE A 106 3.01 6.38 2.03
CA ILE A 106 3.85 6.37 3.22
C ILE A 106 5.29 6.49 2.76
N GLU A 107 6.03 7.42 3.34
CA GLU A 107 7.45 7.58 3.08
C GLU A 107 8.24 7.22 4.32
N GLY A 108 9.37 6.56 4.14
CA GLY A 108 10.20 6.21 5.25
C GLY A 108 11.60 5.77 4.85
N THR A 109 12.32 5.30 5.85
CA THR A 109 13.68 4.79 5.70
C THR A 109 13.71 3.34 6.17
N LEU A 110 14.27 2.46 5.35
CA LEU A 110 14.48 1.05 5.66
C LEU A 110 15.67 0.87 6.63
N PRO A 111 15.79 -0.28 7.31
CA PRO A 111 16.92 -0.55 8.23
C PRO A 111 18.30 -0.43 7.61
N ASP A 112 18.40 -0.67 6.30
CA ASP A 112 19.66 -0.54 5.53
C ASP A 112 19.94 0.89 5.04
N GLY A 113 19.11 1.86 5.41
CA GLY A 113 19.24 3.27 5.08
C GLY A 113 18.61 3.69 3.75
N ARG A 114 18.06 2.75 2.97
CA ARG A 114 17.36 3.08 1.72
C ARG A 114 16.08 3.86 2.00
N ARG A 115 15.79 4.83 1.13
CA ARG A 115 14.54 5.59 1.18
C ARG A 115 13.46 4.86 0.41
N ALA A 116 12.33 4.65 1.07
CA ALA A 116 11.21 3.92 0.53
C ALA A 116 9.96 4.82 0.41
N LEU A 117 9.24 4.64 -0.67
CA LEU A 117 7.86 5.09 -0.85
C LEU A 117 6.97 3.86 -0.89
N VAL A 118 5.92 3.83 -0.08
CA VAL A 118 4.89 2.78 -0.11
C VAL A 118 3.60 3.40 -0.60
N ILE A 119 3.05 2.88 -1.68
CA ILE A 119 1.77 3.30 -2.25
C ILE A 119 0.78 2.18 -2.06
N TRP A 120 -0.23 2.42 -1.24
CA TRP A 120 -1.39 1.54 -1.08
C TRP A 120 -2.54 2.05 -1.93
N ARG A 121 -3.22 1.14 -2.59
CA ARG A 121 -4.34 1.45 -3.49
C ARG A 121 -5.44 0.40 -3.43
N THR A 122 -6.65 0.78 -3.80
CA THR A 122 -7.68 -0.18 -4.22
C THR A 122 -7.38 -0.67 -5.62
N VAL A 123 -7.52 -1.98 -5.84
CA VAL A 123 -7.45 -2.61 -7.16
C VAL A 123 -8.83 -3.14 -7.47
N THR A 124 -9.47 -2.60 -8.51
CA THR A 124 -10.80 -3.02 -8.96
C THR A 124 -10.71 -4.28 -9.83
N ASP A 125 -11.84 -4.87 -10.18
CA ASP A 125 -11.89 -6.01 -11.13
C ASP A 125 -11.28 -5.66 -12.49
N ASP A 126 -11.35 -4.37 -12.89
CA ASP A 126 -10.61 -3.85 -14.02
C ASP A 126 -9.18 -3.45 -13.60
N VAL A 127 -8.28 -4.44 -13.68
CA VAL A 127 -6.87 -4.26 -13.31
C VAL A 127 -6.17 -3.23 -14.20
N ILE A 128 -6.54 -3.15 -15.47
CA ILE A 128 -5.96 -2.19 -16.42
C ILE A 128 -6.33 -0.78 -16.00
N ALA A 129 -7.61 -0.51 -15.76
CA ALA A 129 -8.07 0.78 -15.28
C ALA A 129 -7.43 1.16 -13.93
N SER A 130 -7.27 0.20 -13.03
CA SER A 130 -6.59 0.41 -11.75
C SER A 130 -5.12 0.79 -11.92
N ASN A 131 -4.42 0.22 -12.89
CA ASN A 131 -3.04 0.56 -13.20
C ASN A 131 -2.92 1.95 -13.87
N VAL A 132 -3.85 2.30 -14.75
CA VAL A 132 -3.91 3.65 -15.35
C VAL A 132 -4.18 4.71 -14.27
N ALA A 133 -5.05 4.42 -13.32
CA ALA A 133 -5.29 5.31 -12.17
C ALA A 133 -4.04 5.46 -11.28
N LEU A 134 -3.29 4.38 -11.06
CA LEU A 134 -2.02 4.44 -10.34
C LEU A 134 -0.99 5.31 -11.05
N ASP A 135 -0.87 5.17 -12.36
CA ASP A 135 0.05 5.99 -13.18
C ASP A 135 -0.29 7.49 -13.07
N ALA A 136 -1.58 7.82 -13.13
CA ALA A 136 -2.06 9.18 -12.96
C ALA A 136 -1.76 9.73 -11.55
N TYR A 137 -2.02 8.93 -10.52
CA TYR A 137 -1.70 9.30 -9.14
C TYR A 137 -0.21 9.53 -8.92
N PHE A 138 0.63 8.61 -9.36
CA PHE A 138 2.07 8.70 -9.23
C PHE A 138 2.65 9.90 -9.99
N THR A 139 2.16 10.15 -11.20
CA THR A 139 2.61 11.31 -12.02
C THR A 139 2.28 12.62 -11.32
N THR A 140 1.10 12.75 -10.74
CA THR A 140 0.69 13.94 -9.98
C THR A 140 1.54 14.11 -8.72
N TYR A 141 1.75 13.04 -7.97
CA TYR A 141 2.58 13.03 -6.77
C TYR A 141 4.03 13.40 -7.09
N ARG A 142 4.60 12.82 -8.14
CA ARG A 142 5.99 13.08 -8.55
C ARG A 142 6.22 14.55 -8.94
N LYS A 143 5.26 15.19 -9.59
CA LYS A 143 5.33 16.62 -9.90
C LYS A 143 5.44 17.49 -8.64
N ASN A 144 4.81 17.06 -7.56
CA ASN A 144 4.80 17.78 -6.28
C ASN A 144 6.00 17.43 -5.39
N ALA A 145 6.77 16.40 -5.73
CA ALA A 145 7.87 15.87 -4.93
C ALA A 145 9.18 15.69 -5.71
N GLN A 146 9.45 16.63 -6.61
CA GLN A 146 10.60 16.56 -7.55
C GLN A 146 11.96 16.37 -6.88
N ASP A 147 12.12 16.82 -5.64
CA ASP A 147 13.39 16.74 -4.90
C ASP A 147 13.56 15.45 -4.09
N ARG A 148 12.57 14.56 -4.11
CA ARG A 148 12.58 13.32 -3.31
C ARG A 148 13.16 12.18 -4.12
N LYS A 149 14.30 11.66 -3.65
CA LYS A 149 14.94 10.48 -4.23
C LYS A 149 14.56 9.27 -3.43
N TYR A 150 13.92 8.30 -4.09
CA TYR A 150 13.64 6.98 -3.53
C TYR A 150 14.61 5.96 -4.10
N ASP A 151 14.89 4.92 -3.30
CA ASP A 151 15.65 3.75 -3.72
C ASP A 151 14.73 2.59 -4.09
N VAL A 152 13.56 2.53 -3.43
CA VAL A 152 12.55 1.51 -3.65
C VAL A 152 11.15 2.10 -3.52
N ILE A 153 10.23 1.61 -4.35
CA ILE A 153 8.80 1.93 -4.29
C ILE A 153 8.04 0.61 -4.13
N PHE A 154 7.28 0.50 -3.03
CA PHE A 154 6.40 -0.63 -2.78
C PHE A 154 4.99 -0.28 -3.23
N VAL A 155 4.33 -1.19 -3.93
CA VAL A 155 2.94 -1.06 -4.39
C VAL A 155 2.24 -2.40 -4.22
N ASN A 156 0.98 -2.40 -3.81
CA ASN A 156 0.16 -3.61 -3.80
C ASN A 156 -0.38 -3.91 -5.21
N GLY A 157 -0.29 -5.18 -5.60
CA GLY A 157 -0.66 -5.67 -6.92
C GLY A 157 0.36 -5.33 -8.02
N ASP A 158 0.31 -6.08 -9.10
CA ASP A 158 1.16 -5.86 -10.26
C ASP A 158 0.87 -4.50 -10.91
N SER A 159 1.93 -3.82 -11.32
CA SER A 159 1.82 -2.50 -11.94
C SER A 159 2.88 -2.29 -13.02
N ASN A 160 2.64 -1.29 -13.87
CA ASN A 160 3.58 -0.83 -14.90
C ASN A 160 4.35 0.43 -14.44
N LEU A 161 4.39 0.70 -13.14
CA LEU A 161 4.93 1.93 -12.58
C LEU A 161 6.40 2.18 -12.98
N GLU A 162 7.19 1.14 -13.16
CA GLU A 162 8.58 1.27 -13.62
C GLU A 162 8.73 1.95 -14.98
N ASN A 163 7.70 1.90 -15.83
CA ASN A 163 7.69 2.59 -17.11
C ASN A 163 7.70 4.11 -16.97
N LEU A 164 7.33 4.64 -15.80
CA LEU A 164 7.33 6.06 -15.49
C LEU A 164 8.67 6.55 -14.91
N ARG A 165 9.63 5.63 -14.71
CA ARG A 165 10.95 5.97 -14.19
C ARG A 165 11.74 6.80 -15.21
N GLY A 166 12.21 7.97 -14.79
CA GLY A 166 13.09 8.80 -15.59
C GLY A 166 14.50 8.19 -15.72
N SER A 167 15.22 8.58 -16.76
CA SER A 167 16.57 8.06 -17.06
C SER A 167 17.61 8.33 -15.97
N SER A 168 17.39 9.36 -15.14
CA SER A 168 18.26 9.71 -14.01
C SER A 168 17.83 9.09 -12.67
N GLU A 169 16.73 8.35 -12.65
CA GLU A 169 16.16 7.74 -11.45
C GLU A 169 16.56 6.27 -11.36
N GLY A 170 16.91 5.81 -10.15
CA GLY A 170 17.39 4.45 -9.90
C GLY A 170 16.47 3.58 -9.07
N TRP A 171 15.27 4.07 -8.71
CA TRP A 171 14.34 3.31 -7.87
C TRP A 171 13.79 2.08 -8.60
N LYS A 172 13.48 1.06 -7.81
CA LYS A 172 12.85 -0.18 -8.27
C LYS A 172 11.49 -0.34 -7.62
N VAL A 173 10.54 -0.94 -8.34
CA VAL A 173 9.23 -1.30 -7.79
C VAL A 173 9.28 -2.71 -7.21
N GLN A 174 8.72 -2.87 -6.02
CA GLN A 174 8.49 -4.17 -5.37
C GLN A 174 7.03 -4.30 -5.00
N VAL A 175 6.48 -5.50 -5.17
CA VAL A 175 5.10 -5.81 -4.82
C VAL A 175 5.03 -6.10 -3.32
N THR A 176 4.12 -5.44 -2.60
CA THR A 176 4.00 -5.59 -1.14
C THR A 176 3.74 -7.03 -0.72
N GLU A 177 2.95 -7.78 -1.50
CA GLU A 177 2.59 -9.18 -1.25
C GLU A 177 3.80 -10.11 -1.18
N ILE A 178 4.88 -9.77 -1.88
CA ILE A 178 6.13 -10.56 -1.86
C ILE A 178 6.82 -10.45 -0.50
N GLU A 179 6.78 -9.27 0.13
CA GLU A 179 7.40 -9.07 1.43
C GLU A 179 6.66 -9.84 2.54
N PHE A 180 5.34 -10.01 2.42
CA PHE A 180 4.57 -10.85 3.35
C PHE A 180 4.84 -12.35 3.21
N LYS A 181 5.46 -12.79 2.11
CA LYS A 181 5.77 -14.20 1.84
C LYS A 181 7.21 -14.60 2.19
N LYS A 182 8.03 -13.67 2.64
CA LYS A 182 9.40 -13.93 3.09
C LYS A 182 9.45 -14.39 4.53
#